data_e8449aa96ee5ec900c081e57926549e3
#
_entry.id   e8449aa96ee5ec900c081e57926549e3
#
_cell.length_a   1.000
_cell.length_b   1.000
_cell.length_c   1.000
_cell.angle_alpha   90.00
_cell.angle_beta   90.00
_cell.angle_gamma   90.00
#
_symmetry.space_group_name_H-M   'P 1'
#
loop_
_entity.id
_entity.type
_entity.pdbx_description
1 polymer ?
#
loop_
_entity_poly.entity_id
_entity_poly.type
_entity_poly.pdbx_seq_one_letter_code
_entity_poly.pdbx_strand_id
1 'polypeptide(L)'
;MAGDTGSFFACFNRGKEAVELDLREPGQRAALLDLAAGADVFIHNWRPGKAVEWGLDSSDMASVNPRLVYVQASGWGSRPEAPRMVGTDFLVQAYTGAGQGLHPDDEPPFPSRVLLVDFMGALVTCEGALAGLYRRQLDGVGCRVDTSLLAGGLALQAHILDDMATSREVGRHRGRPVWGLLDRPLRTADGLVAITVDDAASLDRLCQVCQVDRSAQSSAATEEVVVEQLATGPAAKWEGMLAEADIPCAAVCTDLSELPADPRLCHLFESIGGTARAPASPWNFAP
;
A
#
# COMPACT_ATOMS: atom_id res chain seq x y z
N MET A 1 28.08 -18.27 -0.31
CA MET A 1 27.14 -19.02 -1.18
C MET A 1 26.03 -18.04 -1.57
N ALA A 2 26.01 -17.57 -2.81
CA ALA A 2 24.89 -16.83 -3.36
C ALA A 2 23.81 -17.87 -3.71
N GLY A 3 23.01 -18.27 -2.72
CA GLY A 3 21.77 -18.98 -2.97
C GLY A 3 20.84 -18.05 -3.73
N ASP A 4 20.00 -18.63 -4.57
CA ASP A 4 18.94 -17.95 -5.32
C ASP A 4 18.00 -17.22 -4.33
N THR A 5 18.42 -16.01 -3.96
CA THR A 5 17.58 -15.11 -3.15
C THR A 5 16.44 -14.71 -4.06
N GLY A 6 15.25 -15.23 -3.79
CA GLY A 6 14.06 -14.94 -4.60
C GLY A 6 13.90 -13.44 -4.86
N SER A 7 13.34 -13.09 -6.01
CA SER A 7 13.17 -11.70 -6.47
C SER A 7 12.49 -10.79 -5.42
N PHE A 8 11.59 -11.37 -4.61
CA PHE A 8 10.93 -10.69 -3.49
C PHE A 8 11.95 -10.20 -2.43
N PHE A 9 12.85 -11.09 -1.99
CA PHE A 9 13.88 -10.73 -1.01
C PHE A 9 14.82 -9.64 -1.56
N ALA A 10 15.27 -9.79 -2.81
CA ALA A 10 16.15 -8.81 -3.45
C ALA A 10 15.49 -7.43 -3.57
N CYS A 11 14.19 -7.38 -3.88
CA CYS A 11 13.42 -6.15 -4.00
C CYS A 11 13.42 -5.34 -2.68
N PHE A 12 13.13 -6.00 -1.55
CA PHE A 12 12.96 -5.31 -0.27
C PHE A 12 14.24 -5.16 0.57
N ASN A 13 15.35 -5.80 0.17
CA ASN A 13 16.59 -5.74 0.93
C ASN A 13 17.76 -5.09 0.19
N ARG A 14 17.47 -4.27 -0.81
CA ARG A 14 18.49 -3.51 -1.54
C ARG A 14 19.27 -2.59 -0.60
N GLY A 15 20.59 -2.54 -0.77
CA GLY A 15 21.48 -1.69 0.01
C GLY A 15 21.64 -2.07 1.49
N LYS A 16 21.12 -3.22 1.91
CA LYS A 16 21.26 -3.71 3.29
C LYS A 16 22.44 -4.66 3.41
N GLU A 17 23.17 -4.57 4.51
CA GLU A 17 24.13 -5.58 4.91
C GLU A 17 23.40 -6.70 5.67
N ALA A 18 23.73 -7.95 5.35
CA ALA A 18 23.12 -9.11 6.00
C ALA A 18 24.04 -9.64 7.11
N VAL A 19 23.48 -9.82 8.30
CA VAL A 19 24.15 -10.47 9.43
C VAL A 19 23.28 -11.64 9.87
N GLU A 20 23.88 -12.84 9.97
CA GLU A 20 23.17 -14.05 10.43
C GLU A 20 23.49 -14.29 11.90
N LEU A 21 22.48 -14.26 12.76
CA LEU A 21 22.59 -14.46 14.19
C LEU A 21 21.50 -15.43 14.68
N ASP A 22 21.88 -16.46 15.42
CA ASP A 22 20.94 -17.29 16.17
C ASP A 22 20.72 -16.68 17.56
N LEU A 23 19.63 -15.96 17.72
CA LEU A 23 19.31 -15.27 18.97
C LEU A 23 18.93 -16.21 20.14
N ARG A 24 18.87 -17.52 19.93
CA ARG A 24 18.80 -18.51 21.02
C ARG A 24 20.14 -18.63 21.75
N GLU A 25 21.24 -18.31 21.05
CA GLU A 25 22.60 -18.37 21.59
C GLU A 25 22.98 -17.07 22.30
N PRO A 26 23.38 -17.12 23.61
CA PRO A 26 23.72 -15.92 24.38
C PRO A 26 24.81 -15.06 23.75
N GLY A 27 25.85 -15.69 23.18
CA GLY A 27 26.96 -14.97 22.53
C GLY A 27 26.54 -14.19 21.29
N GLN A 28 25.56 -14.71 20.56
CA GLN A 28 25.02 -14.05 19.34
C GLN A 28 24.04 -12.93 19.71
N ARG A 29 23.34 -13.01 20.85
CA ARG A 29 22.59 -11.87 21.39
C ARG A 29 23.53 -10.73 21.82
N ALA A 30 24.68 -11.05 22.43
CA ALA A 30 25.66 -10.03 22.75
C ALA A 30 26.17 -9.31 21.49
N ALA A 31 26.45 -10.04 20.41
CA ALA A 31 26.81 -9.42 19.13
C ALA A 31 25.71 -8.49 18.57
N LEU A 32 24.44 -8.82 18.76
CA LEU A 32 23.34 -7.92 18.39
C LEU A 32 23.31 -6.66 19.25
N LEU A 33 23.56 -6.76 20.55
CA LEU A 33 23.68 -5.60 21.43
C LEU A 33 24.86 -4.69 21.04
N ASP A 34 25.99 -5.29 20.64
CA ASP A 34 27.15 -4.52 20.13
C ASP A 34 26.79 -3.75 18.85
N LEU A 35 26.03 -4.35 17.95
CA LEU A 35 25.51 -3.64 16.76
C LEU A 35 24.55 -2.51 17.14
N ALA A 36 23.66 -2.75 18.12
CA ALA A 36 22.70 -1.78 18.59
C ALA A 36 23.36 -0.58 19.29
N ALA A 37 24.53 -0.77 19.91
CA ALA A 37 25.28 0.30 20.57
C ALA A 37 25.67 1.43 19.60
N GLY A 38 25.86 1.12 18.31
CA GLY A 38 26.19 2.09 17.26
C GLY A 38 25.02 2.48 16.36
N ALA A 39 23.85 1.91 16.57
CA ALA A 39 22.70 2.13 15.70
C ALA A 39 21.88 3.37 16.08
N ASP A 40 21.22 3.97 15.12
CA ASP A 40 20.25 5.04 15.36
C ASP A 40 18.84 4.50 15.63
N VAL A 41 18.47 3.45 14.92
CA VAL A 41 17.15 2.81 15.01
C VAL A 41 17.33 1.31 15.05
N PHE A 42 16.58 0.65 15.91
CA PHE A 42 16.43 -0.80 15.95
C PHE A 42 14.97 -1.16 15.68
N ILE A 43 14.71 -1.94 14.64
CA ILE A 43 13.36 -2.36 14.25
C ILE A 43 13.26 -3.88 14.30
N HIS A 44 12.20 -4.39 14.91
CA HIS A 44 11.88 -5.81 14.88
C HIS A 44 10.38 -6.07 14.79
N ASN A 45 10.02 -7.24 14.27
CA ASN A 45 8.64 -7.71 14.19
C ASN A 45 8.40 -9.02 14.98
N TRP A 46 9.20 -9.26 16.01
CA TRP A 46 9.04 -10.44 16.85
C TRP A 46 7.69 -10.44 17.57
N ARG A 47 7.20 -11.64 17.86
CA ARG A 47 5.97 -11.76 18.65
C ARG A 47 6.15 -11.08 20.00
N PRO A 48 5.08 -10.42 20.53
CA PRO A 48 5.14 -9.81 21.85
C PRO A 48 5.66 -10.77 22.91
N GLY A 49 6.56 -10.29 23.76
CA GLY A 49 7.23 -11.07 24.81
C GLY A 49 8.55 -11.71 24.39
N LYS A 50 8.82 -11.93 23.09
CA LYS A 50 10.08 -12.53 22.65
C LYS A 50 11.30 -11.65 22.91
N ALA A 51 11.18 -10.35 22.74
CA ALA A 51 12.25 -9.42 23.05
C ALA A 51 12.65 -9.50 24.54
N VAL A 52 11.66 -9.55 25.44
CA VAL A 52 11.88 -9.71 26.88
C VAL A 52 12.54 -11.05 27.18
N GLU A 53 12.04 -12.15 26.60
CA GLU A 53 12.60 -13.51 26.78
C GLU A 53 14.10 -13.56 26.40
N TRP A 54 14.51 -12.79 25.41
CA TRP A 54 15.89 -12.77 24.92
C TRP A 54 16.78 -11.71 25.54
N GLY A 55 16.25 -10.85 26.43
CA GLY A 55 17.01 -9.72 26.98
C GLY A 55 17.36 -8.68 25.92
N LEU A 56 16.43 -8.43 25.01
CA LEU A 56 16.56 -7.53 23.86
C LEU A 56 15.36 -6.57 23.77
N ASP A 57 14.71 -6.30 24.89
CA ASP A 57 13.62 -5.33 24.92
C ASP A 57 14.13 -3.87 24.91
N SER A 58 13.22 -2.92 24.93
CA SER A 58 13.59 -1.51 24.85
C SER A 58 14.44 -1.04 26.02
N SER A 59 14.31 -1.64 27.22
CA SER A 59 15.10 -1.29 28.40
C SER A 59 16.51 -1.87 28.30
N ASP A 60 16.64 -3.11 27.83
CA ASP A 60 17.93 -3.74 27.58
C ASP A 60 18.73 -2.96 26.54
N MET A 61 18.07 -2.63 25.42
CA MET A 61 18.66 -1.85 24.34
C MET A 61 19.06 -0.43 24.78
N ALA A 62 18.22 0.23 25.59
CA ALA A 62 18.52 1.56 26.12
C ALA A 62 19.71 1.56 27.10
N SER A 63 20.00 0.41 27.76
CA SER A 63 21.17 0.27 28.62
C SER A 63 22.50 0.34 27.86
N VAL A 64 22.52 -0.12 26.60
CA VAL A 64 23.72 -0.07 25.74
C VAL A 64 23.74 1.15 24.84
N ASN A 65 22.56 1.68 24.46
CA ASN A 65 22.44 2.89 23.66
C ASN A 65 21.24 3.75 24.10
N PRO A 66 21.42 4.70 25.02
CA PRO A 66 20.34 5.58 25.50
C PRO A 66 19.75 6.47 24.43
N ARG A 67 20.36 6.55 23.25
CA ARG A 67 19.86 7.35 22.11
C ARG A 67 19.15 6.51 21.06
N LEU A 68 19.04 5.20 21.23
CA LEU A 68 18.42 4.30 20.27
C LEU A 68 16.91 4.56 20.16
N VAL A 69 16.43 4.68 18.94
CA VAL A 69 14.99 4.61 18.66
C VAL A 69 14.62 3.14 18.48
N TYR A 70 13.93 2.58 19.46
CA TYR A 70 13.51 1.19 19.47
C TYR A 70 12.10 1.06 18.89
N VAL A 71 11.95 0.35 17.79
CA VAL A 71 10.67 0.20 17.08
C VAL A 71 10.22 -1.26 17.08
N GLN A 72 9.08 -1.51 17.72
CA GLN A 72 8.41 -2.81 17.69
C GLN A 72 7.25 -2.77 16.70
N ALA A 73 7.35 -3.49 15.60
CA ALA A 73 6.31 -3.68 14.60
C ALA A 73 5.66 -5.06 14.82
N SER A 74 4.46 -5.12 15.35
CA SER A 74 3.77 -6.40 15.62
C SER A 74 2.58 -6.60 14.67
N GLY A 75 2.03 -7.82 14.60
CA GLY A 75 0.81 -8.06 13.82
C GLY A 75 -0.42 -7.39 14.44
N TRP A 76 -0.57 -7.51 15.76
CA TRP A 76 -1.82 -7.19 16.47
C TRP A 76 -1.70 -6.09 17.53
N GLY A 77 -0.53 -5.46 17.65
CA GLY A 77 -0.27 -4.43 18.67
C GLY A 77 -0.09 -5.01 20.07
N SER A 78 -0.39 -4.18 21.08
CA SER A 78 -0.22 -4.50 22.51
C SER A 78 -1.46 -5.16 23.13
N ARG A 79 -2.36 -5.77 22.35
CA ARG A 79 -3.54 -6.47 22.87
C ARG A 79 -3.15 -7.65 23.77
N PRO A 80 -3.90 -7.94 24.82
CA PRO A 80 -3.55 -9.05 25.75
C PRO A 80 -3.43 -10.42 25.07
N GLU A 81 -4.22 -10.67 24.03
CA GLU A 81 -4.20 -11.90 23.25
C GLU A 81 -3.15 -11.94 22.14
N ALA A 82 -2.55 -10.80 21.79
CA ALA A 82 -1.58 -10.66 20.67
C ALA A 82 -0.41 -11.66 20.72
N PRO A 83 0.14 -12.05 21.87
CA PRO A 83 1.22 -13.05 21.94
C PRO A 83 0.83 -14.42 21.36
N ARG A 84 -0.45 -14.75 21.34
CA ARG A 84 -0.99 -16.03 20.85
C ARG A 84 -1.46 -15.97 19.40
N MET A 85 -1.56 -14.77 18.83
CA MET A 85 -2.09 -14.55 17.48
C MET A 85 -0.94 -14.47 16.48
N VAL A 86 -1.08 -15.19 15.37
CA VAL A 86 -0.18 -15.03 14.23
C VAL A 86 -0.62 -13.80 13.44
N GLY A 87 0.26 -12.82 13.31
CA GLY A 87 0.03 -11.61 12.51
C GLY A 87 0.58 -11.82 11.10
N THR A 88 -0.31 -12.02 10.14
CA THR A 88 0.01 -12.01 8.71
C THR A 88 -0.88 -11.01 8.01
N ASP A 89 -0.44 -10.51 6.86
CA ASP A 89 -1.23 -9.61 6.03
C ASP A 89 -2.64 -10.13 5.81
N PHE A 90 -2.75 -11.38 5.36
CA PHE A 90 -4.03 -12.04 5.09
C PHE A 90 -4.99 -12.02 6.28
N LEU A 91 -4.52 -12.39 7.47
CA LEU A 91 -5.37 -12.46 8.66
C LEU A 91 -5.78 -11.07 9.15
N VAL A 92 -4.88 -10.10 9.05
CA VAL A 92 -5.20 -8.73 9.48
C VAL A 92 -6.10 -8.03 8.45
N GLN A 93 -5.91 -8.26 7.14
CA GLN A 93 -6.87 -7.80 6.13
C GLN A 93 -8.28 -8.35 6.41
N ALA A 94 -8.39 -9.65 6.65
CA ALA A 94 -9.67 -10.30 6.95
C ALA A 94 -10.32 -9.72 8.21
N TYR A 95 -9.52 -9.54 9.28
CA TYR A 95 -10.01 -9.03 10.56
C TYR A 95 -10.44 -7.56 10.51
N THR A 96 -9.72 -6.74 9.79
CA THR A 96 -10.01 -5.30 9.66
C THR A 96 -11.05 -4.99 8.58
N GLY A 97 -11.37 -5.96 7.73
CA GLY A 97 -12.22 -5.73 6.57
C GLY A 97 -11.58 -4.91 5.45
N ALA A 98 -10.25 -4.75 5.45
CA ALA A 98 -9.54 -3.91 4.47
C ALA A 98 -9.73 -4.36 3.00
N GLY A 99 -10.15 -5.60 2.78
CA GLY A 99 -10.48 -6.13 1.46
C GLY A 99 -11.94 -5.95 1.01
N GLN A 100 -12.83 -5.47 1.87
CA GLN A 100 -14.27 -5.42 1.54
C GLN A 100 -14.59 -4.55 0.32
N GLY A 101 -13.98 -3.39 0.20
CA GLY A 101 -14.21 -2.46 -0.91
C GLY A 101 -13.60 -2.91 -2.25
N LEU A 102 -12.93 -4.06 -2.31
CA LEU A 102 -12.28 -4.58 -3.52
C LEU A 102 -13.11 -5.63 -4.26
N HIS A 103 -14.23 -6.06 -3.69
CA HIS A 103 -15.09 -7.12 -4.22
C HIS A 103 -16.51 -6.63 -4.48
N PRO A 104 -17.24 -7.26 -5.41
CA PRO A 104 -18.67 -7.04 -5.58
C PRO A 104 -19.45 -7.35 -4.28
N ASP A 105 -20.59 -6.70 -4.09
CA ASP A 105 -21.41 -6.82 -2.88
C ASP A 105 -22.01 -8.22 -2.65
N ASP A 106 -22.15 -9.00 -3.71
CA ASP A 106 -22.71 -10.35 -3.72
C ASP A 106 -21.68 -11.45 -3.48
N GLU A 107 -20.38 -11.10 -3.44
CA GLU A 107 -19.30 -12.03 -3.14
C GLU A 107 -18.80 -11.86 -1.69
N PRO A 108 -18.37 -12.95 -1.02
CA PRO A 108 -17.72 -12.81 0.28
C PRO A 108 -16.43 -12.01 0.14
N PRO A 109 -16.15 -11.07 1.06
CA PRO A 109 -14.94 -10.28 1.01
C PRO A 109 -13.72 -11.17 1.22
N PHE A 110 -12.83 -11.19 0.25
CA PHE A 110 -11.53 -11.85 0.36
C PHE A 110 -10.42 -10.82 0.56
N PRO A 111 -9.36 -11.17 1.30
CA PRO A 111 -8.17 -10.35 1.34
C PRO A 111 -7.59 -10.13 -0.05
N SER A 112 -7.11 -8.92 -0.30
CA SER A 112 -6.45 -8.58 -1.56
C SER A 112 -5.18 -9.42 -1.77
N ARG A 113 -4.89 -9.76 -3.02
CA ARG A 113 -3.59 -10.35 -3.40
C ARG A 113 -2.42 -9.37 -3.17
N VAL A 114 -2.68 -8.08 -3.21
CA VAL A 114 -1.70 -7.06 -2.82
C VAL A 114 -1.58 -7.09 -1.30
N LEU A 115 -0.37 -7.09 -0.77
CA LEU A 115 -0.06 -7.10 0.66
C LEU A 115 -0.36 -5.73 1.29
N LEU A 116 -1.63 -5.32 1.26
CA LEU A 116 -2.08 -3.96 1.63
C LEU A 116 -1.67 -3.58 3.05
N VAL A 117 -1.91 -4.50 3.98
CA VAL A 117 -1.69 -4.25 5.40
C VAL A 117 -0.21 -4.37 5.76
N ASP A 118 0.54 -5.27 5.12
CA ASP A 118 2.00 -5.34 5.27
C ASP A 118 2.68 -4.05 4.77
N PHE A 119 2.28 -3.56 3.59
CA PHE A 119 2.81 -2.30 3.07
C PHE A 119 2.43 -1.11 3.95
N MET A 120 1.18 -1.02 4.37
CA MET A 120 0.75 0.04 5.26
C MET A 120 1.43 -0.06 6.63
N GLY A 121 1.57 -1.27 7.17
CA GLY A 121 2.31 -1.54 8.40
C GLY A 121 3.78 -1.13 8.31
N ALA A 122 4.43 -1.38 7.17
CA ALA A 122 5.80 -0.94 6.92
C ALA A 122 5.90 0.60 6.85
N LEU A 123 4.95 1.27 6.19
CA LEU A 123 4.90 2.74 6.11
C LEU A 123 4.72 3.37 7.48
N VAL A 124 3.75 2.95 8.29
CA VAL A 124 3.54 3.50 9.64
C VAL A 124 4.70 3.16 10.58
N THR A 125 5.41 2.05 10.35
CA THR A 125 6.62 1.70 11.10
C THR A 125 7.77 2.66 10.73
N CYS A 126 7.96 2.95 9.47
CA CYS A 126 8.96 3.91 8.99
C CYS A 126 8.64 5.33 9.50
N GLU A 127 7.39 5.76 9.41
CA GLU A 127 6.92 7.04 9.94
C GLU A 127 7.18 7.14 11.45
N GLY A 128 6.84 6.10 12.21
CA GLY A 128 7.12 6.03 13.64
C GLY A 128 8.61 6.09 13.97
N ALA A 129 9.46 5.44 13.19
CA ALA A 129 10.92 5.52 13.33
C ALA A 129 11.42 6.95 13.08
N LEU A 130 10.96 7.61 12.01
CA LEU A 130 11.31 8.99 11.69
C LEU A 130 10.83 9.99 12.75
N ALA A 131 9.60 9.81 13.25
CA ALA A 131 9.06 10.61 14.36
C ALA A 131 9.90 10.40 15.65
N GLY A 132 10.32 9.17 15.92
CA GLY A 132 11.22 8.84 17.02
C GLY A 132 12.59 9.51 16.89
N LEU A 133 13.18 9.51 15.68
CA LEU A 133 14.43 10.22 15.39
C LEU A 133 14.30 11.73 15.56
N TYR A 134 13.20 12.31 15.09
CA TYR A 134 12.92 13.73 15.27
C TYR A 134 12.77 14.09 16.74
N ARG A 135 12.01 13.29 17.51
CA ARG A 135 11.87 13.46 18.95
C ARG A 135 13.22 13.36 19.67
N ARG A 136 14.04 12.37 19.31
CA ARG A 136 15.42 12.23 19.83
C ARG A 136 16.27 13.48 19.58
N GLN A 137 16.08 14.13 18.44
CA GLN A 137 16.78 15.37 18.12
C GLN A 137 16.41 16.51 19.09
N LEU A 138 15.17 16.54 19.56
CA LEU A 138 14.70 17.54 20.51
C LEU A 138 15.09 17.20 21.95
N ASP A 139 14.87 15.94 22.36
CA ASP A 139 15.00 15.50 23.75
C ASP A 139 16.42 15.02 24.12
N GLY A 140 17.24 14.71 23.13
CA GLY A 140 18.61 14.17 23.31
C GLY A 140 18.64 12.68 23.61
N VAL A 141 17.51 12.03 23.87
CA VAL A 141 17.39 10.61 24.27
C VAL A 141 16.57 9.83 23.25
N GLY A 142 16.82 8.52 23.18
CA GLY A 142 16.01 7.59 22.38
C GLY A 142 14.60 7.41 22.94
N CYS A 143 13.80 6.64 22.21
CA CYS A 143 12.44 6.33 22.63
C CYS A 143 12.01 4.95 22.13
N ARG A 144 10.95 4.42 22.72
CA ARG A 144 10.23 3.26 22.18
C ARG A 144 9.06 3.72 21.32
N VAL A 145 8.88 3.05 20.20
CA VAL A 145 7.77 3.20 19.26
C VAL A 145 7.14 1.84 19.04
N ASP A 146 5.84 1.73 19.25
CA ASP A 146 5.07 0.51 19.01
C ASP A 146 4.14 0.74 17.82
N THR A 147 4.23 -0.12 16.80
CA THR A 147 3.37 -0.14 15.63
C THR A 147 2.80 -1.53 15.38
N SER A 148 1.82 -1.64 14.48
CA SER A 148 1.26 -2.94 14.14
C SER A 148 0.59 -2.95 12.77
N LEU A 149 0.47 -4.14 12.19
CA LEU A 149 -0.34 -4.35 10.98
C LEU A 149 -1.79 -3.95 11.22
N LEU A 150 -2.33 -4.25 12.42
CA LEU A 150 -3.68 -3.85 12.80
C LEU A 150 -3.86 -2.33 12.74
N ALA A 151 -2.94 -1.57 13.33
CA ALA A 151 -2.99 -0.11 13.28
C ALA A 151 -2.88 0.41 11.84
N GLY A 152 -1.99 -0.16 11.03
CA GLY A 152 -1.87 0.16 9.60
C GLY A 152 -3.15 -0.12 8.83
N GLY A 153 -3.77 -1.29 9.03
CA GLY A 153 -5.02 -1.66 8.37
C GLY A 153 -6.21 -0.78 8.75
N LEU A 154 -6.27 -0.30 9.99
CA LEU A 154 -7.28 0.67 10.42
C LEU A 154 -7.01 2.07 9.87
N ALA A 155 -5.75 2.52 9.85
CA ALA A 155 -5.37 3.80 9.28
C ALA A 155 -5.69 3.89 7.78
N LEU A 156 -5.48 2.80 7.03
CA LEU A 156 -5.84 2.70 5.61
C LEU A 156 -7.34 2.97 5.36
N GLN A 157 -8.19 2.61 6.31
CA GLN A 157 -9.64 2.70 6.22
C GLN A 157 -10.23 3.89 7.00
N ALA A 158 -9.39 4.80 7.51
CA ALA A 158 -9.83 5.88 8.40
C ALA A 158 -11.00 6.71 7.84
N HIS A 159 -10.96 7.02 6.54
CA HIS A 159 -12.03 7.78 5.87
C HIS A 159 -13.36 7.00 5.81
N ILE A 160 -13.31 5.68 5.58
CA ILE A 160 -14.51 4.81 5.56
C ILE A 160 -15.09 4.71 6.97
N LEU A 161 -14.23 4.55 7.97
CA LEU A 161 -14.65 4.46 9.38
C LEU A 161 -15.27 5.76 9.87
N ASP A 162 -14.75 6.93 9.45
CA ASP A 162 -15.31 8.24 9.76
C ASP A 162 -16.69 8.44 9.10
N ASP A 163 -16.81 8.08 7.83
CA ASP A 163 -18.07 8.12 7.08
C ASP A 163 -19.15 7.26 7.76
N MET A 164 -18.78 6.05 8.19
CA MET A 164 -19.68 5.15 8.91
C MET A 164 -20.08 5.68 10.30
N ALA A 165 -19.21 6.42 10.96
CA ALA A 165 -19.50 7.03 12.26
C ALA A 165 -20.43 8.24 12.15
N THR A 166 -20.38 8.96 11.03
CA THR A 166 -21.17 10.18 10.79
C THR A 166 -22.49 9.89 10.05
N SER A 167 -22.49 8.91 9.15
CA SER A 167 -23.72 8.47 8.47
C SER A 167 -24.55 7.57 9.38
N ARG A 168 -25.84 7.88 9.57
CA ARG A 168 -26.77 7.02 10.31
C ARG A 168 -27.10 5.71 9.58
N GLU A 169 -26.53 5.46 8.41
CA GLU A 169 -26.72 4.27 7.59
C GLU A 169 -25.64 3.22 7.86
N VAL A 170 -25.61 2.70 9.09
CA VAL A 170 -24.71 1.61 9.47
C VAL A 170 -24.98 0.39 8.59
N GLY A 171 -23.98 -0.08 7.86
CA GLY A 171 -23.98 -1.38 7.18
C GLY A 171 -24.33 -1.38 5.69
N ARG A 172 -24.51 -0.23 5.04
CA ARG A 172 -24.87 -0.17 3.60
C ARG A 172 -23.69 0.07 2.65
N HIS A 173 -22.53 0.46 3.15
CA HIS A 173 -21.36 0.71 2.30
C HIS A 173 -20.47 -0.53 2.20
N ARG A 174 -20.97 -1.60 1.59
CA ARG A 174 -20.14 -2.78 1.27
C ARG A 174 -19.49 -2.67 -0.10
N GLY A 175 -20.03 -1.83 -0.97
CA GLY A 175 -19.54 -1.65 -2.32
C GLY A 175 -18.50 -0.55 -2.47
N ARG A 176 -17.85 -0.55 -3.61
CA ARG A 176 -16.98 0.52 -4.04
C ARG A 176 -17.80 1.83 -4.15
N PRO A 177 -17.30 2.97 -3.64
CA PRO A 177 -17.97 4.25 -3.84
C PRO A 177 -18.12 4.54 -5.34
N VAL A 178 -19.28 4.99 -5.76
CA VAL A 178 -19.52 5.51 -7.11
C VAL A 178 -19.42 7.03 -7.01
N TRP A 179 -18.36 7.61 -7.59
CA TRP A 179 -18.14 9.07 -7.56
C TRP A 179 -18.66 9.79 -8.79
N GLY A 180 -18.98 9.06 -9.88
CA GLY A 180 -19.48 9.62 -11.12
C GLY A 180 -20.30 8.61 -11.92
N LEU A 181 -20.95 9.09 -12.99
CA LEU A 181 -21.85 8.30 -13.84
C LEU A 181 -21.15 7.10 -14.50
N LEU A 182 -19.83 7.22 -14.76
CA LEU A 182 -19.04 6.23 -15.50
C LEU A 182 -17.82 5.79 -14.69
N ASP A 183 -17.86 5.91 -13.36
CA ASP A 183 -16.75 5.60 -12.45
C ASP A 183 -16.54 4.09 -12.30
N ARG A 184 -16.21 3.45 -13.40
CA ARG A 184 -15.84 2.03 -13.51
C ARG A 184 -14.94 1.82 -14.73
N PRO A 185 -14.12 0.75 -14.76
CA PRO A 185 -13.42 0.37 -15.98
C PRO A 185 -14.43 -0.01 -17.08
N LEU A 186 -14.35 0.64 -18.24
CA LEU A 186 -15.22 0.45 -19.38
C LEU A 186 -14.52 -0.36 -20.47
N ARG A 187 -15.24 -1.28 -21.10
CA ARG A 187 -14.69 -2.12 -22.16
C ARG A 187 -14.33 -1.30 -23.39
N THR A 188 -13.20 -1.63 -23.99
CA THR A 188 -12.74 -1.16 -25.30
C THR A 188 -12.53 -2.34 -26.23
N ALA A 189 -12.14 -2.11 -27.47
CA ALA A 189 -11.93 -3.19 -28.43
C ALA A 189 -10.82 -4.18 -28.03
N ASP A 190 -9.84 -3.74 -27.23
CA ASP A 190 -8.64 -4.49 -26.90
C ASP A 190 -8.33 -4.52 -25.39
N GLY A 191 -9.12 -3.87 -24.54
CA GLY A 191 -8.86 -3.80 -23.13
C GLY A 191 -9.94 -3.04 -22.36
N LEU A 192 -9.51 -2.16 -21.46
CA LEU A 192 -10.38 -1.34 -20.63
C LEU A 192 -9.83 0.08 -20.55
N VAL A 193 -10.71 1.06 -20.40
CA VAL A 193 -10.37 2.45 -20.07
C VAL A 193 -11.15 2.87 -18.80
N ALA A 194 -10.47 3.52 -17.88
CA ALA A 194 -11.09 4.22 -16.76
C ALA A 194 -11.21 5.71 -17.10
N ILE A 195 -12.37 6.30 -16.82
CA ILE A 195 -12.63 7.73 -17.04
C ILE A 195 -13.28 8.31 -15.79
N THR A 196 -13.06 9.61 -15.57
CA THR A 196 -13.73 10.34 -14.49
C THR A 196 -14.57 11.46 -15.12
N VAL A 197 -15.88 11.43 -14.83
CA VAL A 197 -16.86 12.42 -15.29
C VAL A 197 -17.66 12.85 -14.06
N ASP A 198 -17.35 14.01 -13.54
CA ASP A 198 -17.87 14.50 -12.26
C ASP A 198 -18.88 15.65 -12.41
N ASP A 199 -19.00 16.23 -13.64
CA ASP A 199 -19.95 17.29 -13.92
C ASP A 199 -20.60 17.17 -15.29
N ALA A 200 -21.59 18.03 -15.54
CA ALA A 200 -22.33 18.04 -16.82
C ALA A 200 -21.45 18.47 -18.00
N ALA A 201 -20.46 19.32 -17.77
CA ALA A 201 -19.57 19.81 -18.83
C ALA A 201 -18.59 18.72 -19.29
N SER A 202 -18.04 17.95 -18.36
CA SER A 202 -17.20 16.80 -18.68
C SER A 202 -17.99 15.69 -19.39
N LEU A 203 -19.26 15.49 -19.00
CA LEU A 203 -20.16 14.57 -19.72
C LEU A 203 -20.45 15.04 -21.14
N ASP A 204 -20.66 16.34 -21.35
CA ASP A 204 -20.89 16.90 -22.68
C ASP A 204 -19.65 16.72 -23.59
N ARG A 205 -18.46 16.94 -23.06
CA ARG A 205 -17.20 16.67 -23.78
C ARG A 205 -17.04 15.18 -24.11
N LEU A 206 -17.36 14.29 -23.17
CA LEU A 206 -17.32 12.85 -23.40
C LEU A 206 -18.28 12.44 -24.53
N CYS A 207 -19.50 12.95 -24.53
CA CYS A 207 -20.47 12.70 -25.59
C CYS A 207 -19.97 13.22 -26.95
N GLN A 208 -19.32 14.39 -26.99
CA GLN A 208 -18.70 14.90 -28.23
C GLN A 208 -17.58 13.99 -28.74
N VAL A 209 -16.68 13.55 -27.88
CA VAL A 209 -15.60 12.61 -28.22
C VAL A 209 -16.16 11.28 -28.72
N CYS A 210 -17.18 10.77 -28.08
CA CYS A 210 -17.85 9.53 -28.47
C CYS A 210 -18.86 9.70 -29.59
N GLN A 211 -19.11 10.92 -30.08
CA GLN A 211 -20.11 11.25 -31.13
C GLN A 211 -21.54 10.82 -30.73
N VAL A 212 -21.89 10.99 -29.43
CA VAL A 212 -23.19 10.66 -28.88
C VAL A 212 -24.05 11.90 -28.74
N ASP A 213 -25.26 11.87 -29.30
CA ASP A 213 -26.23 12.95 -29.14
C ASP A 213 -27.01 12.80 -27.85
N ARG A 214 -26.71 13.70 -26.88
CA ARG A 214 -27.34 13.72 -25.57
C ARG A 214 -28.75 14.35 -25.57
N SER A 215 -29.10 15.13 -26.59
CA SER A 215 -30.31 15.97 -26.60
C SER A 215 -31.62 15.18 -26.55
N ALA A 216 -31.58 13.91 -26.94
CA ALA A 216 -32.75 13.04 -27.11
C ALA A 216 -32.82 11.88 -26.08
N GLN A 217 -31.90 11.79 -25.11
CA GLN A 217 -31.75 10.60 -24.29
C GLN A 217 -31.78 10.90 -22.79
N SER A 218 -32.23 9.92 -21.99
CA SER A 218 -32.04 9.93 -20.55
C SER A 218 -30.55 9.72 -20.18
N SER A 219 -30.14 10.07 -18.97
CA SER A 219 -28.76 9.88 -18.51
C SER A 219 -28.30 8.42 -18.65
N ALA A 220 -29.14 7.46 -18.28
CA ALA A 220 -28.81 6.04 -18.41
C ALA A 220 -28.64 5.58 -19.87
N ALA A 221 -29.51 6.04 -20.77
CA ALA A 221 -29.40 5.74 -22.21
C ALA A 221 -28.13 6.37 -22.82
N THR A 222 -27.75 7.56 -22.38
CA THR A 222 -26.49 8.19 -22.79
C THR A 222 -25.28 7.36 -22.35
N GLU A 223 -25.28 6.85 -21.11
CA GLU A 223 -24.21 6.00 -20.60
C GLU A 223 -24.06 4.72 -21.42
N GLU A 224 -25.17 4.04 -21.74
CA GLU A 224 -25.16 2.81 -22.55
C GLU A 224 -24.53 3.06 -23.92
N VAL A 225 -24.93 4.13 -24.62
CA VAL A 225 -24.38 4.47 -25.95
C VAL A 225 -22.89 4.85 -25.88
N VAL A 226 -22.47 5.56 -24.81
CA VAL A 226 -21.05 5.87 -24.59
C VAL A 226 -20.25 4.56 -24.38
N VAL A 227 -20.74 3.63 -23.59
CA VAL A 227 -20.09 2.33 -23.37
C VAL A 227 -19.99 1.52 -24.67
N GLU A 228 -21.05 1.48 -25.46
CA GLU A 228 -21.03 0.83 -26.77
C GLU A 228 -20.00 1.48 -27.71
N GLN A 229 -19.93 2.79 -27.72
CA GLN A 229 -19.00 3.52 -28.58
C GLN A 229 -17.53 3.29 -28.16
N LEU A 230 -17.24 3.28 -26.87
CA LEU A 230 -15.89 2.97 -26.35
C LEU A 230 -15.44 1.55 -26.73
N ALA A 231 -16.36 0.60 -26.81
CA ALA A 231 -16.06 -0.77 -27.22
C ALA A 231 -15.61 -0.88 -28.71
N THR A 232 -15.80 0.15 -29.53
CA THR A 232 -15.44 0.11 -30.95
C THR A 232 -13.98 0.41 -31.27
N GLY A 233 -13.23 1.01 -30.34
CA GLY A 233 -11.84 1.41 -30.56
C GLY A 233 -10.89 0.91 -29.47
N PRO A 234 -9.57 0.90 -29.73
CA PRO A 234 -8.57 0.46 -28.75
C PRO A 234 -8.42 1.46 -27.59
N ALA A 235 -8.07 0.94 -26.40
CA ALA A 235 -7.93 1.71 -25.16
C ALA A 235 -6.97 2.89 -25.29
N ALA A 236 -5.80 2.68 -25.89
CA ALA A 236 -4.80 3.73 -26.06
C ALA A 236 -5.28 4.88 -26.97
N LYS A 237 -6.10 4.58 -28.00
CA LYS A 237 -6.71 5.60 -28.83
C LYS A 237 -7.71 6.45 -28.06
N TRP A 238 -8.56 5.80 -27.25
CA TRP A 238 -9.53 6.50 -26.42
C TRP A 238 -8.84 7.34 -25.35
N GLU A 239 -7.80 6.81 -24.70
CA GLU A 239 -6.99 7.56 -23.72
C GLU A 239 -6.47 8.88 -24.35
N GLY A 240 -5.92 8.82 -25.57
CA GLY A 240 -5.44 10.01 -26.27
C GLY A 240 -6.55 11.01 -26.58
N MET A 241 -7.66 10.56 -27.18
CA MET A 241 -8.80 11.44 -27.55
C MET A 241 -9.47 12.08 -26.32
N LEU A 242 -9.61 11.33 -25.23
CA LEU A 242 -10.21 11.82 -24.00
C LEU A 242 -9.30 12.82 -23.30
N ALA A 243 -7.99 12.56 -23.26
CA ALA A 243 -7.01 13.48 -22.71
C ALA A 243 -6.95 14.82 -23.49
N GLU A 244 -7.02 14.77 -24.83
CA GLU A 244 -7.11 15.98 -25.68
C GLU A 244 -8.39 16.81 -25.42
N ALA A 245 -9.46 16.13 -24.97
CA ALA A 245 -10.72 16.79 -24.60
C ALA A 245 -10.77 17.22 -23.11
N ASP A 246 -9.66 17.18 -22.41
CA ASP A 246 -9.56 17.51 -20.97
C ASP A 246 -10.52 16.66 -20.11
N ILE A 247 -10.56 15.35 -20.40
CA ILE A 247 -11.28 14.36 -19.62
C ILE A 247 -10.26 13.46 -18.94
N PRO A 248 -10.23 13.41 -17.58
CA PRO A 248 -9.33 12.51 -16.86
C PRO A 248 -9.62 11.05 -17.22
N CYS A 249 -8.60 10.36 -17.72
CA CYS A 249 -8.72 8.98 -18.19
C CYS A 249 -7.39 8.24 -18.10
N ALA A 250 -7.48 6.90 -18.07
CA ALA A 250 -6.32 6.03 -18.20
C ALA A 250 -6.72 4.70 -18.83
N ALA A 251 -5.92 4.20 -19.77
CA ALA A 251 -5.99 2.80 -20.16
C ALA A 251 -5.65 1.92 -18.97
N VAL A 252 -6.48 0.91 -18.70
CA VAL A 252 -6.29 0.04 -17.54
C VAL A 252 -5.18 -0.97 -17.82
N CYS A 253 -4.16 -0.96 -16.99
CA CYS A 253 -3.11 -1.97 -17.04
C CYS A 253 -3.68 -3.33 -16.60
N THR A 254 -3.70 -4.29 -17.51
CA THR A 254 -4.14 -5.67 -17.23
C THR A 254 -2.99 -6.66 -17.14
N ASP A 255 -1.79 -6.28 -17.60
CA ASP A 255 -0.55 -7.05 -17.47
C ASP A 255 0.55 -6.20 -16.81
N LEU A 256 0.81 -6.46 -15.53
CA LEU A 256 1.84 -5.73 -14.77
C LEU A 256 3.26 -5.94 -15.32
N SER A 257 3.50 -6.99 -16.12
CA SER A 257 4.81 -7.24 -16.71
C SER A 257 5.22 -6.22 -17.77
N GLU A 258 4.25 -5.48 -18.32
CA GLU A 258 4.47 -4.44 -19.32
C GLU A 258 4.93 -3.10 -18.69
N LEU A 259 4.61 -2.85 -17.42
CA LEU A 259 4.90 -1.57 -16.76
C LEU A 259 6.39 -1.15 -16.80
N PRO A 260 7.36 -2.05 -16.57
CA PRO A 260 8.77 -1.66 -16.64
C PRO A 260 9.27 -1.28 -18.04
N ALA A 261 8.53 -1.66 -19.09
CA ALA A 261 8.85 -1.36 -20.48
C ALA A 261 8.05 -0.15 -21.02
N ASP A 262 7.02 0.32 -20.33
CA ASP A 262 6.27 1.51 -20.72
C ASP A 262 7.19 2.75 -20.73
N PRO A 263 7.33 3.46 -21.86
CA PRO A 263 8.18 4.64 -21.97
C PRO A 263 7.83 5.75 -20.95
N ARG A 264 6.57 5.82 -20.49
CA ARG A 264 6.09 6.79 -19.52
C ARG A 264 6.55 6.43 -18.09
N LEU A 265 6.78 5.14 -17.81
CA LEU A 265 7.02 4.59 -16.47
C LEU A 265 8.41 3.98 -16.30
N CYS A 266 9.12 3.65 -17.38
CA CYS A 266 10.39 2.91 -17.32
C CYS A 266 11.46 3.58 -16.45
N HIS A 267 11.41 4.91 -16.31
CA HIS A 267 12.32 5.70 -15.45
C HIS A 267 12.05 5.50 -13.94
N LEU A 268 10.88 4.96 -13.58
CA LEU A 268 10.49 4.63 -12.21
C LEU A 268 10.93 3.21 -11.79
N PHE A 269 11.66 2.52 -12.66
CA PHE A 269 12.12 1.16 -12.41
C PHE A 269 13.63 1.07 -12.49
N GLU A 270 14.23 0.32 -11.58
CA GLU A 270 15.65 0.01 -11.57
C GLU A 270 15.94 -1.49 -11.64
N SER A 271 17.13 -1.86 -12.08
CA SER A 271 17.56 -3.25 -12.12
C SER A 271 17.88 -3.75 -10.70
N ILE A 272 17.38 -4.93 -10.36
CA ILE A 272 17.67 -5.61 -9.08
C ILE A 272 18.52 -6.88 -9.27
N GLY A 273 19.05 -7.09 -10.47
CA GLY A 273 19.88 -8.23 -10.87
C GLY A 273 19.30 -8.97 -12.07
N GLY A 274 20.17 -9.36 -12.98
CA GLY A 274 19.76 -10.02 -14.23
C GLY A 274 18.77 -9.16 -15.04
N THR A 275 17.65 -9.74 -15.45
CA THR A 275 16.56 -9.07 -16.17
C THR A 275 15.48 -8.52 -15.23
N ALA A 276 15.59 -8.78 -13.92
CA ALA A 276 14.58 -8.36 -12.95
C ALA A 276 14.63 -6.85 -12.71
N ARG A 277 13.49 -6.21 -12.75
CA ARG A 277 13.30 -4.79 -12.47
C ARG A 277 12.32 -4.61 -11.31
N ALA A 278 12.59 -3.65 -10.45
CA ALA A 278 11.71 -3.26 -9.36
C ALA A 278 11.47 -1.74 -9.39
N PRO A 279 10.39 -1.27 -8.81
CA PRO A 279 10.20 0.17 -8.61
C PRO A 279 11.42 0.79 -7.92
N ALA A 280 11.88 1.91 -8.43
CA ALA A 280 12.93 2.71 -7.81
C ALA A 280 12.43 3.31 -6.48
N SER A 281 13.34 3.96 -5.73
CA SER A 281 12.92 4.71 -4.55
C SER A 281 11.89 5.77 -4.92
N PRO A 282 10.76 5.87 -4.19
CA PRO A 282 9.76 6.91 -4.45
C PRO A 282 10.23 8.31 -4.01
N TRP A 283 11.39 8.42 -3.37
CA TRP A 283 11.94 9.66 -2.85
C TRP A 283 13.07 10.17 -3.73
N ASN A 284 13.00 11.43 -4.07
CA ASN A 284 14.07 12.16 -4.74
C ASN A 284 14.40 13.40 -3.91
N PHE A 285 15.61 13.43 -3.34
CA PHE A 285 16.11 14.58 -2.59
C PHE A 285 16.91 15.47 -3.56
N ALA A 286 16.34 16.61 -3.92
CA ALA A 286 17.11 17.65 -4.60
C ALA A 286 18.02 18.37 -3.60
N PRO A 287 19.24 18.81 -4.00
CA PRO A 287 20.14 19.56 -3.14
C PRO A 287 19.59 20.93 -2.76
#